data_a982e4f08126f250a3913517bb9f18ec
#
_entry.id   a982e4f08126f250a3913517bb9f18ec
#
_cell.length_a   1.000
_cell.length_b   1.000
_cell.length_c   1.000
_cell.angle_alpha   90.00
_cell.angle_beta   90.00
_cell.angle_gamma   90.00
#
_symmetry.space_group_name_H-M   'P 1'
#
loop_
_entity.id
_entity.type
_entity.pdbx_description
1 polymer ?
#
loop_
_entity_poly.entity_id
_entity_poly.type
_entity_poly.pdbx_seq_one_letter_code
_entity_poly.pdbx_strand_id
1 'polypeptide(L)'
;MKKKRNWTAAGLALTVLALLVLPRPVLAEDQLRIKGQETGAVFPGAFQFPFHYESLAATGKASHLGHYTLTGNFAVDVRVGMSTGVFTLSTHDGDELFLTEAGHGVAIGDFIHKVSVYTITGGTGRFEGATGSITTSLTFVFPLNQDISPNPYVAELTGIIVLAEEDCDRHNSFGH
;
A
#
# COMPACT_ATOMS: atom_id res chain seq x y z
N MET A 1 14.44 30.10 85.62
CA MET A 1 14.07 28.72 85.21
C MET A 1 13.45 28.85 83.78
N LYS A 2 14.18 28.44 82.75
CA LYS A 2 13.74 28.50 81.36
C LYS A 2 13.33 27.10 80.87
N LYS A 3 12.08 26.90 80.55
CA LYS A 3 11.47 25.67 80.07
C LYS A 3 11.68 25.52 78.56
N LYS A 4 12.52 24.57 78.15
CA LYS A 4 12.75 24.25 76.73
C LYS A 4 11.57 23.43 76.21
N ARG A 5 10.92 23.89 75.14
CA ARG A 5 9.90 23.11 74.39
C ARG A 5 10.61 22.38 73.24
N ASN A 6 10.55 21.03 73.34
CA ASN A 6 11.00 20.16 72.27
C ASN A 6 9.88 20.08 71.21
N TRP A 7 10.19 20.47 69.97
CA TRP A 7 9.33 20.23 68.83
C TRP A 7 9.85 18.98 68.12
N THR A 8 9.09 17.93 68.15
CA THR A 8 9.28 16.74 67.31
C THR A 8 8.63 16.99 65.98
N ALA A 9 9.46 17.13 64.96
CA ALA A 9 9.01 17.23 63.58
C ALA A 9 8.66 15.83 63.09
N ALA A 10 7.38 15.54 62.87
CA ALA A 10 6.91 14.36 62.20
C ALA A 10 7.08 14.58 60.68
N GLY A 11 8.10 13.95 60.10
CA GLY A 11 8.31 13.94 58.64
C GLY A 11 7.29 13.04 57.96
N LEU A 12 6.40 13.64 57.18
CA LEU A 12 5.52 12.90 56.27
C LEU A 12 6.34 12.52 55.03
N ALA A 13 6.72 11.27 54.91
CA ALA A 13 7.34 10.74 53.69
C ALA A 13 6.24 10.48 52.65
N LEU A 14 6.14 11.36 51.65
CA LEU A 14 5.26 11.20 50.50
C LEU A 14 5.98 10.27 49.49
N THR A 15 5.62 8.99 49.49
CA THR A 15 6.10 8.04 48.48
C THR A 15 5.34 8.26 47.18
N VAL A 16 5.93 8.97 46.26
CA VAL A 16 5.42 9.10 44.88
C VAL A 16 5.70 7.80 44.13
N LEU A 17 4.68 6.96 44.02
CA LEU A 17 4.70 5.76 43.19
C LEU A 17 4.64 6.22 41.69
N ALA A 18 5.82 6.41 41.07
CA ALA A 18 5.90 6.66 39.63
C ALA A 18 5.50 5.38 38.92
N LEU A 19 4.27 5.33 38.39
CA LEU A 19 3.87 4.31 37.43
C LEU A 19 4.74 4.47 36.19
N LEU A 20 5.78 3.66 36.04
CA LEU A 20 6.51 3.47 34.81
C LEU A 20 5.55 2.84 33.79
N VAL A 21 4.93 3.66 32.95
CA VAL A 21 4.27 3.20 31.74
C VAL A 21 5.40 2.76 30.81
N LEU A 22 5.77 1.48 30.88
CA LEU A 22 6.65 0.88 29.90
C LEU A 22 5.96 0.98 28.54
N PRO A 23 6.63 1.54 27.51
CA PRO A 23 6.08 1.48 26.15
C PRO A 23 5.84 -0.01 25.85
N ARG A 24 4.60 -0.34 25.49
CA ARG A 24 4.29 -1.67 24.97
C ARG A 24 5.21 -1.88 23.77
N PRO A 25 5.90 -3.03 23.65
CA PRO A 25 6.59 -3.33 22.40
C PRO A 25 5.52 -3.26 21.32
N VAL A 26 5.70 -2.36 20.36
CA VAL A 26 4.96 -2.37 19.11
C VAL A 26 5.35 -3.71 18.50
N LEU A 27 4.41 -4.66 18.49
CA LEU A 27 4.61 -5.95 17.83
C LEU A 27 5.04 -5.62 16.40
N ALA A 28 6.07 -6.30 15.92
CA ALA A 28 6.56 -6.04 14.57
C ALA A 28 5.43 -6.41 13.61
N GLU A 29 4.83 -5.40 12.97
CA GLU A 29 3.90 -5.60 11.85
C GLU A 29 4.60 -6.51 10.85
N ASP A 30 3.93 -7.58 10.41
CA ASP A 30 4.49 -8.50 9.42
C ASP A 30 4.62 -7.78 8.08
N GLN A 31 5.84 -7.31 7.78
CA GLN A 31 6.17 -6.60 6.56
C GLN A 31 6.66 -7.56 5.48
N LEU A 32 5.95 -7.64 4.37
CA LEU A 32 6.32 -8.40 3.19
C LEU A 32 7.01 -7.49 2.17
N ARG A 33 8.29 -7.71 1.93
CA ARG A 33 9.04 -6.98 0.89
C ARG A 33 8.75 -7.59 -0.47
N ILE A 34 8.15 -6.80 -1.36
CA ILE A 34 7.73 -7.21 -2.68
C ILE A 34 8.78 -6.81 -3.71
N LYS A 35 9.15 -7.77 -4.56
CA LYS A 35 9.92 -7.53 -5.78
C LYS A 35 9.47 -8.51 -6.85
N GLY A 36 9.18 -8.00 -8.05
CA GLY A 36 8.68 -8.83 -9.13
C GLY A 36 8.66 -8.13 -10.47
N GLN A 37 8.02 -8.80 -11.41
CA GLN A 37 7.80 -8.32 -12.77
C GLN A 37 6.39 -8.66 -13.21
N GLU A 38 5.85 -7.82 -14.10
CA GLU A 38 4.56 -8.06 -14.73
C GLU A 38 4.60 -7.72 -16.21
N THR A 39 3.72 -8.35 -16.95
CA THR A 39 3.43 -8.05 -18.35
C THR A 39 1.94 -7.87 -18.52
N GLY A 40 1.56 -6.92 -19.32
CA GLY A 40 0.15 -6.63 -19.49
C GLY A 40 -0.12 -5.73 -20.70
N ALA A 41 -1.32 -5.20 -20.73
CA ALA A 41 -1.73 -4.26 -21.73
C ALA A 41 -2.61 -3.16 -21.14
N VAL A 42 -2.45 -1.97 -21.70
CA VAL A 42 -3.33 -0.82 -21.49
C VAL A 42 -4.32 -0.76 -22.63
N PHE A 43 -5.59 -0.62 -22.28
CA PHE A 43 -6.70 -0.51 -23.23
C PHE A 43 -7.20 0.93 -23.21
N PRO A 44 -6.99 1.70 -24.29
CA PRO A 44 -7.51 3.05 -24.41
C PRO A 44 -9.03 3.07 -24.32
N GLY A 45 -9.57 4.02 -23.58
CA GLY A 45 -11.00 4.25 -23.40
C GLY A 45 -11.43 5.63 -23.88
N ALA A 46 -12.38 6.23 -23.20
CA ALA A 46 -12.92 7.54 -23.56
C ALA A 46 -11.90 8.66 -23.36
N PHE A 47 -11.87 9.59 -24.32
CA PHE A 47 -11.11 10.83 -24.18
C PHE A 47 -12.07 12.00 -23.91
N GLN A 48 -11.88 12.66 -22.78
CA GLN A 48 -12.59 13.88 -22.41
C GLN A 48 -11.57 14.90 -21.88
N PHE A 49 -11.11 15.77 -22.76
CA PHE A 49 -10.05 16.73 -22.42
C PHE A 49 -10.28 17.41 -21.06
N PRO A 50 -9.28 17.42 -20.18
CA PRO A 50 -7.89 16.97 -20.41
C PRO A 50 -7.64 15.48 -20.05
N PHE A 51 -8.66 14.69 -19.78
CA PHE A 51 -8.50 13.32 -19.28
C PHE A 51 -8.69 12.28 -20.38
N HIS A 52 -7.76 11.32 -20.39
CA HIS A 52 -7.90 10.07 -21.12
C HIS A 52 -8.16 8.94 -20.12
N TYR A 53 -9.30 8.28 -20.22
CA TYR A 53 -9.69 7.17 -19.37
C TYR A 53 -9.19 5.88 -20.01
N GLU A 54 -8.56 5.04 -19.20
CA GLU A 54 -7.94 3.81 -19.67
C GLU A 54 -8.23 2.68 -18.70
N SER A 55 -8.15 1.44 -19.17
CA SER A 55 -8.14 0.25 -18.31
C SER A 55 -6.85 -0.52 -18.55
N LEU A 56 -6.48 -1.33 -17.55
CA LEU A 56 -5.26 -2.14 -17.58
C LEU A 56 -5.58 -3.56 -17.13
N ALA A 57 -4.99 -4.53 -17.82
CA ALA A 57 -4.96 -5.92 -17.40
C ALA A 57 -3.55 -6.48 -17.54
N ALA A 58 -3.06 -7.11 -16.48
CA ALA A 58 -1.71 -7.68 -16.44
C ALA A 58 -1.68 -9.00 -15.68
N THR A 59 -0.60 -9.74 -15.89
CA THR A 59 -0.22 -10.89 -15.11
C THR A 59 1.22 -10.73 -14.65
N GLY A 60 1.53 -11.17 -13.45
CA GLY A 60 2.86 -11.01 -12.90
C GLY A 60 3.24 -12.12 -11.94
N LYS A 61 4.49 -12.01 -11.50
CA LYS A 61 5.04 -12.84 -10.42
C LYS A 61 5.90 -11.97 -9.52
N ALA A 62 5.65 -12.04 -8.22
CA ALA A 62 6.42 -11.31 -7.23
C ALA A 62 6.66 -12.15 -5.97
N SER A 63 7.71 -11.76 -5.20
CA SER A 63 7.96 -12.34 -3.89
C SER A 63 6.72 -12.18 -3.01
N HIS A 64 6.40 -13.19 -2.20
CA HIS A 64 5.27 -13.24 -1.28
C HIS A 64 3.87 -13.17 -1.92
N LEU A 65 3.73 -12.76 -3.18
CA LEU A 65 2.47 -12.77 -3.94
C LEU A 65 2.32 -14.04 -4.80
N GLY A 66 3.45 -14.64 -5.21
CA GLY A 66 3.42 -15.71 -6.20
C GLY A 66 3.01 -15.18 -7.57
N HIS A 67 2.21 -15.96 -8.31
CA HIS A 67 1.57 -15.50 -9.54
C HIS A 67 0.31 -14.70 -9.19
N TYR A 68 0.10 -13.60 -9.91
CA TYR A 68 -1.05 -12.73 -9.72
C TYR A 68 -1.58 -12.16 -11.03
N THR A 69 -2.79 -11.65 -10.98
CA THR A 69 -3.38 -10.77 -12.01
C THR A 69 -3.59 -9.39 -11.43
N LEU A 70 -3.42 -8.35 -12.24
CA LEU A 70 -3.72 -6.97 -11.90
C LEU A 70 -4.71 -6.42 -12.91
N THR A 71 -5.82 -5.86 -12.44
CA THR A 71 -6.81 -5.19 -13.28
C THR A 71 -7.23 -3.88 -12.66
N GLY A 72 -7.55 -2.89 -13.48
CA GLY A 72 -8.00 -1.61 -12.97
C GLY A 72 -8.31 -0.59 -14.03
N ASN A 73 -8.77 0.56 -13.56
CA ASN A 73 -9.10 1.71 -14.39
C ASN A 73 -8.38 2.95 -13.86
N PHE A 74 -7.93 3.79 -14.77
CA PHE A 74 -7.24 5.01 -14.42
C PHE A 74 -7.55 6.13 -15.44
N ALA A 75 -7.32 7.37 -15.01
CA ALA A 75 -7.42 8.55 -15.85
C ALA A 75 -6.05 9.22 -15.92
N VAL A 76 -5.67 9.64 -17.12
CA VAL A 76 -4.43 10.39 -17.39
C VAL A 76 -4.79 11.83 -17.74
N ASP A 77 -4.26 12.81 -17.01
CA ASP A 77 -4.27 14.21 -17.43
C ASP A 77 -3.16 14.39 -18.48
N VAL A 78 -3.56 14.47 -19.75
CA VAL A 78 -2.63 14.53 -20.89
C VAL A 78 -1.80 15.81 -20.97
N ARG A 79 -2.17 16.85 -20.18
CA ARG A 79 -1.40 18.11 -20.14
C ARG A 79 -0.10 17.97 -19.35
N VAL A 80 -0.11 17.08 -18.36
CA VAL A 80 1.00 16.92 -17.39
C VAL A 80 1.50 15.48 -17.27
N GLY A 81 0.85 14.51 -17.93
CA GLY A 81 1.23 13.10 -17.87
C GLY A 81 0.95 12.43 -16.51
N MET A 82 0.17 13.07 -15.64
CA MET A 82 -0.20 12.50 -14.34
C MET A 82 -1.36 11.54 -14.49
N SER A 83 -1.33 10.43 -13.76
CA SER A 83 -2.44 9.47 -13.73
C SER A 83 -2.89 9.19 -12.30
N THR A 84 -4.16 8.86 -12.18
CA THR A 84 -4.77 8.34 -10.95
C THR A 84 -5.77 7.24 -11.28
N GLY A 85 -5.83 6.21 -10.43
CA GLY A 85 -6.70 5.08 -10.70
C GLY A 85 -6.98 4.20 -9.50
N VAL A 86 -7.79 3.17 -9.75
CA VAL A 86 -8.12 2.11 -8.79
C VAL A 86 -7.87 0.75 -9.43
N PHE A 87 -7.29 -0.17 -8.64
CA PHE A 87 -6.84 -1.46 -9.13
C PHE A 87 -7.13 -2.55 -8.11
N THR A 88 -7.26 -3.76 -8.61
CA THR A 88 -7.32 -4.99 -7.82
C THR A 88 -6.21 -5.91 -8.29
N LEU A 89 -5.38 -6.37 -7.36
CA LEU A 89 -4.40 -7.42 -7.56
C LEU A 89 -4.94 -8.69 -6.92
N SER A 90 -5.16 -9.74 -7.72
CA SER A 90 -5.68 -11.03 -7.26
C SER A 90 -4.58 -12.08 -7.37
N THR A 91 -4.27 -12.77 -6.28
CA THR A 91 -3.28 -13.85 -6.25
C THR A 91 -3.88 -15.16 -6.78
N HIS A 92 -3.03 -16.14 -7.06
CA HIS A 92 -3.49 -17.47 -7.50
C HIS A 92 -4.41 -18.15 -6.48
N ASP A 93 -4.21 -17.87 -5.19
CA ASP A 93 -5.00 -18.46 -4.10
C ASP A 93 -6.37 -17.76 -3.89
N GLY A 94 -6.62 -16.68 -4.64
CA GLY A 94 -7.87 -15.94 -4.61
C GLY A 94 -7.90 -14.78 -3.60
N ASP A 95 -6.80 -14.53 -2.89
CA ASP A 95 -6.68 -13.36 -2.03
C ASP A 95 -6.46 -12.10 -2.87
N GLU A 96 -7.02 -10.98 -2.46
CA GLU A 96 -6.98 -9.73 -3.21
C GLU A 96 -6.36 -8.58 -2.43
N LEU A 97 -5.66 -7.69 -3.14
CA LEU A 97 -5.25 -6.36 -2.66
C LEU A 97 -6.02 -5.30 -3.42
N PHE A 98 -6.57 -4.33 -2.70
CA PHE A 98 -7.22 -3.15 -3.24
C PHE A 98 -6.23 -1.98 -3.24
N LEU A 99 -6.09 -1.32 -4.39
CA LEU A 99 -5.03 -0.37 -4.64
C LEU A 99 -5.59 0.93 -5.21
N THR A 100 -5.04 2.06 -4.76
CA THR A 100 -5.16 3.33 -5.47
C THR A 100 -3.83 3.67 -6.12
N GLU A 101 -3.86 4.23 -7.32
CA GLU A 101 -2.67 4.56 -8.10
C GLU A 101 -2.52 6.06 -8.24
N ALA A 102 -1.27 6.51 -8.11
CA ALA A 102 -0.81 7.81 -8.57
C ALA A 102 0.46 7.61 -9.40
N GLY A 103 0.44 8.06 -10.64
CA GLY A 103 1.54 7.85 -11.58
C GLY A 103 1.91 9.10 -12.37
N HIS A 104 3.08 9.04 -12.99
CA HIS A 104 3.55 10.05 -13.91
C HIS A 104 4.27 9.38 -15.09
N GLY A 105 3.83 9.70 -16.31
CA GLY A 105 4.41 9.23 -17.56
C GLY A 105 5.09 10.36 -18.32
N VAL A 106 6.24 10.05 -18.90
CA VAL A 106 7.01 10.99 -19.75
C VAL A 106 7.27 10.32 -21.08
N ALA A 107 6.96 11.03 -22.18
CA ALA A 107 7.28 10.58 -23.51
C ALA A 107 8.76 10.84 -23.82
N ILE A 108 9.49 9.80 -24.24
CA ILE A 108 10.89 9.88 -24.67
C ILE A 108 11.00 9.12 -26.01
N GLY A 109 11.11 9.87 -27.11
CA GLY A 109 11.02 9.29 -28.45
C GLY A 109 9.67 8.60 -28.66
N ASP A 110 9.70 7.35 -29.07
CA ASP A 110 8.52 6.54 -29.36
C ASP A 110 8.01 5.76 -28.12
N PHE A 111 8.50 6.09 -26.93
CA PHE A 111 8.17 5.37 -25.71
C PHE A 111 7.58 6.29 -24.64
N ILE A 112 6.68 5.75 -23.85
CA ILE A 112 6.28 6.32 -22.57
C ILE A 112 6.98 5.55 -21.47
N HIS A 113 7.74 6.27 -20.65
CA HIS A 113 8.25 5.77 -19.38
C HIS A 113 7.35 6.26 -18.27
N LYS A 114 6.74 5.34 -17.54
CA LYS A 114 5.80 5.66 -16.46
C LYS A 114 6.27 5.06 -15.16
N VAL A 115 6.22 5.85 -14.11
CA VAL A 115 6.38 5.37 -12.72
C VAL A 115 5.04 5.57 -12.03
N SER A 116 4.54 4.52 -11.39
CA SER A 116 3.32 4.56 -10.60
C SER A 116 3.58 4.09 -9.18
N VAL A 117 2.93 4.73 -8.22
CA VAL A 117 2.86 4.29 -6.83
C VAL A 117 1.44 3.80 -6.58
N TYR A 118 1.33 2.53 -6.24
CA TYR A 118 0.09 1.92 -5.76
C TYR A 118 0.08 1.96 -4.24
N THR A 119 -0.90 2.64 -3.66
CA THR A 119 -1.15 2.61 -2.22
C THR A 119 -2.15 1.51 -1.92
N ILE A 120 -1.81 0.61 -0.99
CA ILE A 120 -2.67 -0.48 -0.56
C ILE A 120 -3.72 0.10 0.40
N THR A 121 -4.99 -0.07 0.08
CA THR A 121 -6.14 0.44 0.84
C THR A 121 -6.87 -0.66 1.60
N GLY A 122 -6.44 -1.91 1.46
CA GLY A 122 -7.00 -3.10 2.08
C GLY A 122 -6.90 -4.30 1.16
N GLY A 123 -7.64 -5.35 1.49
CA GLY A 123 -7.67 -6.58 0.70
C GLY A 123 -8.64 -7.59 1.26
N THR A 124 -8.56 -8.82 0.75
CA THR A 124 -9.31 -9.99 1.24
C THR A 124 -8.36 -11.11 1.63
N GLY A 125 -8.90 -12.13 2.34
CA GLY A 125 -8.12 -13.28 2.78
C GLY A 125 -6.94 -12.85 3.64
N ARG A 126 -5.73 -13.32 3.32
CA ARG A 126 -4.51 -12.95 4.08
C ARG A 126 -4.14 -11.47 4.01
N PHE A 127 -4.78 -10.69 3.13
CA PHE A 127 -4.56 -9.25 2.98
C PHE A 127 -5.68 -8.41 3.59
N GLU A 128 -6.60 -9.02 4.37
CA GLU A 128 -7.61 -8.25 5.08
C GLU A 128 -6.95 -7.22 6.00
N GLY A 129 -7.33 -5.94 5.85
CA GLY A 129 -6.72 -4.83 6.60
C GLY A 129 -5.29 -4.47 6.22
N ALA A 130 -4.71 -5.09 5.17
CA ALA A 130 -3.35 -4.79 4.72
C ALA A 130 -3.21 -3.32 4.29
N THR A 131 -2.00 -2.79 4.51
CA THR A 131 -1.58 -1.44 4.11
C THR A 131 -0.22 -1.49 3.43
N GLY A 132 0.29 -0.34 2.97
CA GLY A 132 1.61 -0.27 2.37
C GLY A 132 1.60 0.34 0.97
N SER A 133 2.67 0.10 0.21
CA SER A 133 2.78 0.64 -1.15
C SER A 133 3.65 -0.23 -2.05
N ILE A 134 3.32 -0.21 -3.34
CA ILE A 134 4.07 -0.87 -4.41
C ILE A 134 4.40 0.19 -5.47
N THR A 135 5.66 0.31 -5.83
CA THR A 135 6.11 1.17 -6.94
C THR A 135 6.34 0.31 -8.16
N THR A 136 5.82 0.73 -9.31
CA THR A 136 6.07 0.11 -10.61
C THR A 136 6.79 1.09 -11.53
N SER A 137 7.70 0.55 -12.32
CA SER A 137 8.34 1.26 -13.45
C SER A 137 8.03 0.50 -14.72
N LEU A 138 7.31 1.11 -15.62
CA LEU A 138 6.88 0.49 -16.87
C LEU A 138 7.28 1.32 -18.07
N THR A 139 7.46 0.62 -19.18
CA THR A 139 7.73 1.23 -20.49
C THR A 139 6.81 0.60 -21.52
N PHE A 140 6.15 1.42 -22.32
CA PHE A 140 5.34 0.97 -23.44
C PHE A 140 5.56 1.87 -24.65
N VAL A 141 5.28 1.33 -25.83
CA VAL A 141 5.38 2.10 -27.08
C VAL A 141 4.26 3.13 -27.08
N PHE A 142 4.61 4.38 -27.32
CA PHE A 142 3.63 5.44 -27.54
C PHE A 142 3.10 5.30 -28.98
N PRO A 143 1.86 4.87 -29.20
CA PRO A 143 1.33 4.78 -30.52
C PRO A 143 1.10 6.20 -31.05
N LEU A 144 1.89 6.63 -32.03
CA LEU A 144 1.62 7.82 -32.81
C LEU A 144 0.32 7.66 -33.64
N ASN A 145 -0.14 6.41 -33.82
CA ASN A 145 -1.43 6.05 -34.39
C ASN A 145 -2.26 5.33 -33.35
N GLN A 146 -3.44 5.84 -33.04
CA GLN A 146 -4.42 5.28 -32.11
C GLN A 146 -4.97 3.90 -32.51
N ASP A 147 -4.43 3.30 -33.58
CA ASP A 147 -4.86 2.02 -34.13
C ASP A 147 -4.23 0.79 -33.42
N ILE A 148 -3.27 0.99 -32.53
CA ILE A 148 -2.68 -0.10 -31.74
C ILE A 148 -3.34 -0.14 -30.38
N SER A 149 -4.44 -0.86 -30.28
CA SER A 149 -5.08 -1.24 -29.02
C SER A 149 -5.18 -2.77 -28.98
N PRO A 150 -4.76 -3.42 -27.90
CA PRO A 150 -4.19 -2.89 -26.65
C PRO A 150 -2.70 -2.54 -26.76
N ASN A 151 -2.22 -1.62 -25.88
CA ASN A 151 -0.80 -1.26 -25.77
C ASN A 151 -0.09 -2.20 -24.82
N PRO A 152 0.77 -3.13 -25.28
CA PRO A 152 1.49 -4.03 -24.39
C PRO A 152 2.58 -3.30 -23.61
N TYR A 153 2.84 -3.77 -22.38
CA TYR A 153 3.91 -3.25 -21.56
C TYR A 153 4.59 -4.35 -20.73
N VAL A 154 5.77 -4.02 -20.25
CA VAL A 154 6.51 -4.78 -19.22
C VAL A 154 6.83 -3.83 -18.09
N ALA A 155 6.68 -4.27 -16.86
CA ALA A 155 7.00 -3.49 -15.68
C ALA A 155 7.81 -4.28 -14.65
N GLU A 156 8.65 -3.55 -13.93
CA GLU A 156 9.26 -4.01 -12.68
C GLU A 156 8.47 -3.41 -11.51
N LEU A 157 8.35 -4.18 -10.43
CA LEU A 157 7.66 -3.73 -9.24
C LEU A 157 8.48 -4.00 -7.97
N THR A 158 8.43 -3.05 -7.05
CA THR A 158 9.04 -3.15 -5.72
C THR A 158 8.12 -2.49 -4.70
N GLY A 159 8.09 -3.02 -3.46
CA GLY A 159 7.22 -2.41 -2.45
C GLY A 159 7.25 -3.12 -1.11
N ILE A 160 6.34 -2.68 -0.25
CA ILE A 160 6.12 -3.26 1.07
C ILE A 160 4.61 -3.42 1.27
N ILE A 161 4.20 -4.61 1.67
CA ILE A 161 2.86 -4.90 2.19
C ILE A 161 3.01 -5.10 3.69
N VAL A 162 2.21 -4.40 4.45
CA VAL A 162 2.08 -4.54 5.91
C VAL A 162 0.78 -5.27 6.16
N LEU A 163 0.85 -6.47 6.73
CA LEU A 163 -0.31 -7.26 7.07
C LEU A 163 -0.92 -6.74 8.38
N ALA A 164 -2.25 -6.77 8.49
CA ALA A 164 -2.91 -6.50 9.76
C ALA A 164 -2.59 -7.61 10.76
N GLU A 165 -2.47 -7.25 12.04
CA GLU A 165 -2.35 -8.24 13.11
C GLU A 165 -3.63 -9.09 13.15
N GLU A 166 -3.49 -10.42 13.13
CA GLU A 166 -4.62 -11.30 13.41
C GLU A 166 -5.05 -11.11 14.87
N ASP A 167 -6.28 -10.64 15.06
CA ASP A 167 -6.91 -10.51 16.37
C ASP A 167 -7.17 -11.92 16.94
N CYS A 168 -6.16 -12.49 17.62
CA CYS A 168 -6.24 -13.81 18.26
C CYS A 168 -7.32 -13.91 19.37
N ASP A 169 -7.99 -12.81 19.69
CA ASP A 169 -8.99 -12.76 20.77
C ASP A 169 -10.40 -13.24 20.37
N ARG A 170 -10.63 -13.55 19.09
CA ARG A 170 -11.98 -13.90 18.61
C ARG A 170 -12.44 -15.34 18.90
N HIS A 171 -11.58 -16.19 19.49
CA HIS A 171 -11.89 -17.63 19.70
C HIS A 171 -12.23 -18.05 21.14
N ASN A 172 -12.28 -17.12 22.12
CA ASN A 172 -12.53 -17.49 23.53
C ASN A 172 -13.95 -17.15 24.06
N SER A 173 -14.93 -16.83 23.21
CA SER A 173 -16.28 -16.49 23.70
C SER A 173 -17.37 -17.55 23.42
N PHE A 174 -17.01 -18.81 23.16
CA PHE A 174 -17.97 -19.90 23.16
C PHE A 174 -17.54 -21.00 24.15
N GLY A 175 -17.91 -20.80 25.40
CA GLY A 175 -17.70 -21.81 26.42
C GLY A 175 -18.21 -21.36 27.77
N HIS A 176 -19.53 -21.35 27.96
CA HIS A 176 -20.20 -21.77 29.19
C HIS A 176 -21.71 -21.80 28.97
#